data_66d9b8c7d2f6f917bc1fd903888fbf30
#
_entry.id   66d9b8c7d2f6f917bc1fd903888fbf30
#
_cell.length_a   1.000
_cell.length_b   1.000
_cell.length_c   1.000
_cell.angle_alpha   90.00
_cell.angle_beta   90.00
_cell.angle_gamma   90.00
#
_symmetry.space_group_name_H-M   'P 1'
#
loop_
_entity.id
_entity.type
_entity.pdbx_description
1 polymer ?
#
loop_
_entity_poly.entity_id
_entity_poly.type
_entity_poly.pdbx_seq_one_letter_code
_entity_poly.pdbx_strand_id
1 'polypeptide(L)'
;MRWRLAFWPSACSSCRMSSAVTTSISFPPSHFVPQIVRAVLEAVPLGLRLPLVYNTSSYDSVATLRELDGVVSIYLADLRYASNKWGRRFSKAPDYVERSRAAIKEMYRQVGNLVTDEEGVARKGLIVRHLILPNGIAGSRDSLNWLVREISPRVAVSLMSQYFPVHRARRSPLLARTISPEEYDEVSRLVDELGIENGWMQEMGASRDYLPDFSREAGPFPAREDVKR
;
A
#
# COMPACT_ATOMS: atom_id res chain seq x y z
N MET A 1 -11.44 14.64 15.56
CA MET A 1 -10.73 13.38 15.93
C MET A 1 -9.30 13.49 15.47
N ARG A 2 -8.31 13.16 16.30
CA ARG A 2 -6.89 13.30 15.91
C ARG A 2 -6.48 12.06 15.13
N TRP A 3 -6.10 12.21 13.87
CA TRP A 3 -5.39 11.19 13.11
C TRP A 3 -4.15 10.75 13.90
N ARG A 4 -4.08 9.49 14.29
CA ARG A 4 -2.87 8.95 14.89
C ARG A 4 -1.86 8.71 13.78
N LEU A 5 -0.75 9.42 13.85
CA LEU A 5 0.47 9.10 13.13
C LEU A 5 0.96 7.73 13.59
N ALA A 6 0.55 6.68 12.89
CA ALA A 6 1.04 5.34 13.15
C ALA A 6 2.15 5.03 12.14
N PHE A 7 3.37 4.95 12.65
CA PHE A 7 4.51 4.42 11.91
C PHE A 7 4.25 2.96 11.56
N TRP A 8 4.13 2.65 10.28
CA TRP A 8 4.22 1.28 9.81
C TRP A 8 5.70 0.92 9.66
N PRO A 9 6.23 -0.07 10.40
CA PRO A 9 7.58 -0.53 10.16
C PRO A 9 7.63 -1.25 8.82
N SER A 10 8.43 -0.74 7.89
CA SER A 10 8.85 -1.48 6.71
C SER A 10 9.40 -2.84 7.20
N ALA A 11 8.87 -3.92 6.63
CA ALA A 11 9.32 -5.27 6.95
C ALA A 11 10.82 -5.38 6.67
N CYS A 12 11.60 -5.31 7.72
CA CYS A 12 13.03 -5.53 7.67
C CYS A 12 13.30 -7.04 7.60
N SER A 13 14.10 -7.43 6.62
CA SER A 13 14.53 -8.82 6.36
C SER A 13 15.48 -9.40 7.43
N SER A 14 15.54 -8.84 8.65
CA SER A 14 16.32 -9.34 9.78
C SER A 14 15.48 -9.45 11.06
N CYS A 15 14.33 -10.13 11.01
CA CYS A 15 13.66 -10.55 12.22
C CYS A 15 14.43 -11.68 12.89
N ARG A 16 15.27 -11.33 13.88
CA ARG A 16 15.71 -12.30 14.89
C ARG A 16 14.48 -12.83 15.60
N MET A 17 14.39 -14.15 15.70
CA MET A 17 13.41 -14.87 16.50
C MET A 17 13.56 -14.46 17.96
N SER A 18 12.80 -13.48 18.40
CA SER A 18 12.43 -13.29 19.80
C SER A 18 11.05 -12.69 19.86
N SER A 19 10.11 -13.47 20.37
CA SER A 19 8.76 -13.16 20.89
C SER A 19 7.98 -12.06 20.14
N ALA A 20 6.93 -12.50 19.44
CA ALA A 20 5.87 -11.71 18.83
C ALA A 20 6.15 -11.13 17.43
N VAL A 21 6.42 -11.98 16.44
CA VAL A 21 6.07 -11.66 15.06
C VAL A 21 4.54 -11.72 14.97
N THR A 22 3.88 -10.58 14.90
CA THR A 22 2.42 -10.49 14.86
C THR A 22 1.85 -10.53 13.44
N THR A 23 2.69 -10.45 12.42
CA THR A 23 2.26 -10.42 11.03
C THR A 23 3.34 -11.04 10.14
N SER A 24 2.96 -11.89 9.22
CA SER A 24 3.91 -12.53 8.32
C SER A 24 3.69 -12.16 6.86
N ILE A 25 4.79 -12.12 6.19
CA ILE A 25 5.09 -12.32 4.78
C ILE A 25 4.31 -11.43 3.81
N SER A 26 5.01 -10.38 3.34
CA SER A 26 4.63 -9.63 2.14
C SER A 26 5.05 -10.41 0.90
N PHE A 27 4.10 -10.82 0.08
CA PHE A 27 4.38 -11.39 -1.23
C PHE A 27 4.11 -10.37 -2.32
N PRO A 28 5.06 -10.09 -3.19
CA PRO A 28 4.77 -9.60 -4.52
C PRO A 28 4.79 -10.75 -5.49
N PRO A 29 4.70 -11.18 -6.48
CA PRO A 29 4.04 -11.05 -7.73
C PRO A 29 3.01 -12.16 -7.99
N SER A 30 1.94 -11.82 -8.62
CA SER A 30 0.81 -12.67 -9.00
C SER A 30 1.17 -13.98 -9.73
N HIS A 31 2.35 -14.04 -10.36
CA HIS A 31 2.80 -15.27 -11.04
C HIS A 31 3.31 -16.38 -10.10
N PHE A 32 3.56 -16.09 -8.82
CA PHE A 32 3.92 -17.10 -7.82
C PHE A 32 2.73 -17.53 -6.92
N VAL A 33 1.52 -17.07 -7.18
CA VAL A 33 0.35 -17.41 -6.36
C VAL A 33 0.17 -18.93 -6.18
N PRO A 34 0.26 -19.78 -7.20
CA PRO A 34 0.13 -21.23 -7.00
C PRO A 34 1.16 -21.81 -6.03
N GLN A 35 2.42 -21.36 -6.12
CA GLN A 35 3.50 -21.79 -5.24
C GLN A 35 3.30 -21.29 -3.81
N ILE A 36 2.81 -20.06 -3.65
CA ILE A 36 2.49 -19.46 -2.36
C ILE A 36 1.38 -20.26 -1.68
N VAL A 37 0.26 -20.50 -2.37
CA VAL A 37 -0.86 -21.28 -1.84
C VAL A 37 -0.39 -22.66 -1.41
N ARG A 38 0.40 -23.34 -2.23
CA ARG A 38 0.97 -24.65 -1.89
C ARG A 38 1.84 -24.60 -0.63
N ALA A 39 2.75 -23.62 -0.53
CA ALA A 39 3.60 -23.46 0.65
C ALA A 39 2.79 -23.19 1.93
N VAL A 40 1.72 -22.39 1.83
CA VAL A 40 0.81 -22.14 2.95
C VAL A 40 0.08 -23.42 3.37
N LEU A 41 -0.45 -24.18 2.41
CA LEU A 41 -1.11 -25.47 2.72
C LEU A 41 -0.18 -26.46 3.41
N GLU A 42 1.10 -26.46 3.05
CA GLU A 42 2.13 -27.30 3.72
C GLU A 42 2.48 -26.76 5.12
N ALA A 43 2.45 -25.44 5.33
CA ALA A 43 2.81 -24.81 6.61
C ALA A 43 1.69 -24.81 7.67
N VAL A 44 0.43 -24.82 7.26
CA VAL A 44 -0.73 -24.82 8.18
C VAL A 44 -0.71 -26.04 9.13
N PRO A 45 -0.50 -27.29 8.69
CA PRO A 45 -0.37 -28.44 9.57
C PRO A 45 0.83 -28.34 10.53
N LEU A 46 1.89 -27.59 10.12
CA LEU A 46 3.07 -27.35 10.95
C LEU A 46 2.88 -26.22 11.97
N GLY A 47 1.69 -25.63 12.04
CA GLY A 47 1.36 -24.64 13.07
C GLY A 47 1.36 -23.18 12.61
N LEU A 48 1.37 -22.89 11.32
CA LEU A 48 1.20 -21.51 10.84
C LEU A 48 -0.15 -20.95 11.30
N ARG A 49 -0.10 -19.83 12.06
CA ARG A 49 -1.29 -19.13 12.60
C ARG A 49 -1.26 -17.63 12.36
N LEU A 50 -0.18 -17.13 11.75
CA LEU A 50 0.01 -15.70 11.50
C LEU A 50 -0.87 -15.23 10.34
N PRO A 51 -1.43 -14.01 10.40
CA PRO A 51 -2.13 -13.41 9.28
C PRO A 51 -1.19 -13.26 8.07
N LEU A 52 -1.64 -13.67 6.89
CA LEU A 52 -0.88 -13.52 5.65
C LEU A 52 -1.22 -12.18 5.00
N VAL A 53 -0.19 -11.40 4.67
CA VAL A 53 -0.32 -10.10 4.01
C VAL A 53 0.07 -10.21 2.55
N TYR A 54 -0.81 -9.80 1.65
CA TYR A 54 -0.55 -9.72 0.22
C TYR A 54 -0.39 -8.26 -0.20
N ASN A 55 0.85 -7.88 -0.57
CA ASN A 55 1.19 -6.54 -1.03
C ASN A 55 1.21 -6.49 -2.55
N THR A 56 0.40 -5.62 -3.16
CA THR A 56 0.23 -5.59 -4.61
C THR A 56 0.10 -4.20 -5.19
N SER A 57 0.47 -4.05 -6.46
CA SER A 57 0.18 -2.85 -7.27
C SER A 57 -1.27 -2.75 -7.71
N SER A 58 -2.12 -3.69 -7.32
CA SER A 58 -3.52 -3.86 -7.74
C SER A 58 -3.72 -4.13 -9.24
N TYR A 59 -2.65 -4.37 -9.99
CA TYR A 59 -2.75 -4.75 -11.41
C TYR A 59 -2.78 -6.27 -11.57
N ASP A 60 -3.59 -6.91 -10.72
CA ASP A 60 -3.75 -8.36 -10.68
C ASP A 60 -4.97 -8.85 -11.46
N SER A 61 -4.92 -10.10 -11.89
CA SER A 61 -6.08 -10.80 -12.42
C SER A 61 -7.05 -11.14 -11.29
N VAL A 62 -8.33 -10.83 -11.46
CA VAL A 62 -9.38 -11.23 -10.53
C VAL A 62 -9.43 -12.75 -10.35
N ALA A 63 -9.18 -13.52 -11.44
CA ALA A 63 -9.11 -14.97 -11.35
C ALA A 63 -7.98 -15.44 -10.41
N THR A 64 -6.79 -14.82 -10.53
CA THR A 64 -5.65 -15.12 -9.63
C THR A 64 -5.96 -14.75 -8.18
N LEU A 65 -6.63 -13.61 -7.95
CA LEU A 65 -7.02 -13.20 -6.60
C LEU A 65 -8.02 -14.16 -5.95
N ARG A 66 -8.92 -14.75 -6.74
CA ARG A 66 -9.86 -15.75 -6.23
C ARG A 66 -9.20 -17.01 -5.69
N GLU A 67 -8.03 -17.39 -6.23
CA GLU A 67 -7.24 -18.50 -5.69
C GLU A 67 -6.64 -18.18 -4.28
N LEU A 68 -6.63 -16.92 -3.89
CA LEU A 68 -6.16 -16.46 -2.59
C LEU A 68 -7.28 -16.32 -1.55
N ASP A 69 -8.54 -16.58 -1.92
CA ASP A 69 -9.67 -16.49 -1.01
C ASP A 69 -9.53 -17.50 0.15
N GLY A 70 -9.63 -17.02 1.38
CA GLY A 70 -9.38 -17.81 2.58
C GLY A 70 -7.89 -18.04 2.92
N VAL A 71 -6.96 -17.68 2.04
CA VAL A 71 -5.51 -17.80 2.26
C VAL A 71 -4.92 -16.50 2.78
N VAL A 72 -5.25 -15.37 2.14
CA VAL A 72 -4.76 -14.04 2.51
C VAL A 72 -5.69 -13.41 3.55
N SER A 73 -5.11 -12.89 4.61
CA SER A 73 -5.85 -12.20 5.68
C SER A 73 -5.89 -10.69 5.45
N ILE A 74 -4.82 -10.11 4.92
CA ILE A 74 -4.68 -8.66 4.77
C ILE A 74 -4.17 -8.35 3.36
N TYR A 75 -4.89 -7.49 2.64
CA TYR A 75 -4.43 -6.93 1.37
C TYR A 75 -3.88 -5.52 1.58
N LEU A 76 -2.66 -5.28 1.08
CA LEU A 76 -2.07 -3.95 0.90
C LEU A 76 -2.10 -3.62 -0.60
N ALA A 77 -3.14 -2.90 -1.01
CA ALA A 77 -3.44 -2.64 -2.41
C ALA A 77 -3.03 -1.22 -2.81
N ASP A 78 -2.14 -1.06 -3.80
CA ASP A 78 -1.81 0.25 -4.33
C ASP A 78 -2.89 0.73 -5.31
N LEU A 79 -3.44 1.90 -5.09
CA LEU A 79 -4.26 2.63 -6.06
C LEU A 79 -3.47 3.84 -6.57
N ARG A 80 -2.79 3.69 -7.73
CA ARG A 80 -1.77 4.63 -8.19
C ARG A 80 -2.30 5.72 -9.10
N TYR A 81 -3.28 5.41 -9.96
CA TYR A 81 -3.80 6.32 -10.98
C TYR A 81 -5.31 6.22 -11.11
N ALA A 82 -5.96 7.38 -11.27
CA ALA A 82 -7.37 7.44 -11.66
C ALA A 82 -7.57 7.52 -13.19
N SER A 83 -6.49 7.51 -13.98
CA SER A 83 -6.55 7.62 -15.44
C SER A 83 -5.62 6.64 -16.13
N ASN A 84 -6.15 5.92 -17.12
CA ASN A 84 -5.39 5.01 -17.97
C ASN A 84 -4.30 5.69 -18.79
N LYS A 85 -4.44 7.01 -19.06
CA LYS A 85 -3.38 7.81 -19.69
C LYS A 85 -2.07 7.72 -18.89
N TRP A 86 -2.15 7.89 -17.59
CA TRP A 86 -0.99 7.87 -16.70
C TRP A 86 -0.49 6.45 -16.42
N GLY A 87 -1.40 5.49 -16.27
CA GLY A 87 -1.07 4.07 -16.17
C GLY A 87 -0.25 3.58 -17.37
N ARG A 88 -0.71 3.88 -18.57
CA ARG A 88 -0.01 3.56 -19.83
C ARG A 88 1.35 4.25 -19.91
N ARG A 89 1.40 5.56 -19.61
CA ARG A 89 2.61 6.36 -19.79
C ARG A 89 3.72 6.00 -18.81
N PHE A 90 3.40 5.83 -17.53
CA PHE A 90 4.39 5.69 -16.46
C PHE A 90 4.57 4.26 -15.94
N SER A 91 3.58 3.39 -16.13
CA SER A 91 3.62 2.02 -15.62
C SER A 91 3.42 0.95 -16.71
N LYS A 92 3.29 1.34 -17.99
CA LYS A 92 2.99 0.44 -19.11
C LYS A 92 1.72 -0.42 -18.89
N ALA A 93 0.79 0.10 -18.12
CA ALA A 93 -0.49 -0.51 -17.79
C ALA A 93 -1.63 0.26 -18.46
N PRO A 94 -2.02 -0.09 -19.70
CA PRO A 94 -2.97 0.69 -20.50
C PRO A 94 -4.40 0.67 -19.97
N ASP A 95 -4.77 -0.37 -19.23
CA ASP A 95 -6.07 -0.65 -18.62
C ASP A 95 -6.00 -0.67 -17.08
N TYR A 96 -5.11 0.19 -16.52
CA TYR A 96 -4.82 0.21 -15.08
C TYR A 96 -6.07 0.45 -14.23
N VAL A 97 -6.91 1.40 -14.62
CA VAL A 97 -8.07 1.82 -13.83
C VAL A 97 -9.07 0.69 -13.68
N GLU A 98 -9.44 0.05 -14.77
CA GLU A 98 -10.41 -1.05 -14.79
C GLU A 98 -9.87 -2.25 -14.01
N ARG A 99 -8.61 -2.63 -14.25
CA ARG A 99 -7.98 -3.77 -13.57
C ARG A 99 -7.80 -3.53 -12.08
N SER A 100 -7.23 -2.39 -11.70
CA SER A 100 -6.99 -2.10 -10.29
C SER A 100 -8.29 -2.00 -9.50
N ARG A 101 -9.31 -1.38 -10.07
CA ARG A 101 -10.63 -1.29 -9.45
C ARG A 101 -11.31 -2.65 -9.31
N ALA A 102 -11.25 -3.49 -10.34
CA ALA A 102 -11.78 -4.85 -10.25
C ALA A 102 -11.03 -5.70 -9.22
N ALA A 103 -9.70 -5.59 -9.18
CA ALA A 103 -8.87 -6.28 -8.20
C ALA A 103 -9.18 -5.84 -6.76
N ILE A 104 -9.27 -4.53 -6.51
CA ILE A 104 -9.59 -3.98 -5.18
C ILE A 104 -11.00 -4.40 -4.73
N LYS A 105 -11.99 -4.42 -5.64
CA LYS A 105 -13.34 -4.94 -5.34
C LYS A 105 -13.30 -6.41 -4.90
N GLU A 106 -12.52 -7.22 -5.60
CA GLU A 106 -12.39 -8.64 -5.25
C GLU A 106 -11.65 -8.82 -3.92
N MET A 107 -10.55 -8.09 -3.67
CA MET A 107 -9.85 -8.11 -2.38
C MET A 107 -10.77 -7.71 -1.23
N TYR A 108 -11.57 -6.65 -1.42
CA TYR A 108 -12.55 -6.22 -0.42
C TYR A 108 -13.63 -7.27 -0.17
N ARG A 109 -14.13 -7.94 -1.23
CA ARG A 109 -15.08 -9.05 -1.09
C ARG A 109 -14.55 -10.14 -0.17
N GLN A 110 -13.24 -10.46 -0.27
CA GLN A 110 -12.61 -11.54 0.50
C GLN A 110 -12.38 -11.18 1.97
N VAL A 111 -11.89 -9.96 2.23
CA VAL A 111 -11.40 -9.62 3.57
C VAL A 111 -12.18 -8.50 4.27
N GLY A 112 -12.95 -7.70 3.53
CA GLY A 112 -13.74 -6.59 4.07
C GLY A 112 -12.91 -5.42 4.59
N ASN A 113 -13.50 -4.63 5.49
CA ASN A 113 -12.82 -3.52 6.16
C ASN A 113 -11.71 -4.03 7.09
N LEU A 114 -10.76 -3.13 7.38
CA LEU A 114 -9.67 -3.42 8.32
C LEU A 114 -10.22 -3.73 9.72
N VAL A 115 -9.73 -4.83 10.29
CA VAL A 115 -9.97 -5.25 11.66
C VAL A 115 -8.62 -5.34 12.36
N THR A 116 -8.50 -4.69 13.51
CA THR A 116 -7.34 -4.73 14.39
C THR A 116 -7.69 -5.43 15.70
N ASP A 117 -6.68 -5.95 16.38
CA ASP A 117 -6.80 -6.41 17.76
C ASP A 117 -6.79 -5.23 18.76
N GLU A 118 -6.80 -5.56 20.06
CA GLU A 118 -6.78 -4.61 21.17
C GLU A 118 -5.52 -3.75 21.20
N GLU A 119 -4.40 -4.27 20.71
CA GLU A 119 -3.13 -3.55 20.56
C GLU A 119 -3.05 -2.70 19.27
N GLY A 120 -4.10 -2.72 18.43
CA GLY A 120 -4.15 -1.98 17.17
C GLY A 120 -3.39 -2.66 16.02
N VAL A 121 -3.03 -3.93 16.16
CA VAL A 121 -2.35 -4.70 15.12
C VAL A 121 -3.38 -5.26 14.14
N ALA A 122 -3.16 -5.05 12.85
CA ALA A 122 -4.05 -5.55 11.80
C ALA A 122 -4.11 -7.07 11.78
N ARG A 123 -5.33 -7.62 11.79
CA ARG A 123 -5.59 -9.08 11.76
C ARG A 123 -6.26 -9.52 10.46
N LYS A 124 -7.10 -8.69 9.88
CA LYS A 124 -7.80 -8.94 8.63
C LYS A 124 -8.19 -7.63 7.97
N GLY A 125 -8.31 -7.63 6.64
CA GLY A 125 -8.95 -6.54 5.91
C GLY A 125 -8.13 -5.93 4.79
N LEU A 126 -8.77 -5.00 4.10
CA LEU A 126 -8.17 -4.26 2.99
C LEU A 126 -7.61 -2.93 3.50
N ILE A 127 -6.36 -2.66 3.13
CA ILE A 127 -5.71 -1.34 3.25
C ILE A 127 -5.35 -0.88 1.84
N VAL A 128 -5.91 0.24 1.42
CA VAL A 128 -5.57 0.83 0.13
C VAL A 128 -4.50 1.89 0.33
N ARG A 129 -3.37 1.72 -0.37
CA ARG A 129 -2.27 2.69 -0.34
C ARG A 129 -2.39 3.61 -1.55
N HIS A 130 -2.35 4.91 -1.30
CA HIS A 130 -2.39 5.92 -2.34
C HIS A 130 -1.18 6.85 -2.24
N LEU A 131 -0.33 6.84 -3.28
CA LEU A 131 0.83 7.71 -3.37
C LEU A 131 0.44 9.01 -4.06
N ILE A 132 0.61 10.12 -3.36
CA ILE A 132 0.44 11.45 -3.95
C ILE A 132 1.57 11.68 -4.93
N LEU A 133 1.23 12.08 -6.16
CA LEU A 133 2.19 12.37 -7.21
C LEU A 133 2.09 13.85 -7.62
N PRO A 134 3.23 14.46 -7.99
CA PRO A 134 3.23 15.86 -8.43
C PRO A 134 2.32 16.05 -9.64
N ASN A 135 1.82 17.29 -9.80
CA ASN A 135 0.94 17.71 -10.89
C ASN A 135 -0.39 16.93 -10.96
N GLY A 136 -0.89 16.44 -9.84
CA GLY A 136 -2.16 15.72 -9.76
C GLY A 136 -2.21 14.42 -10.57
N ILE A 137 -1.06 13.85 -10.95
CA ILE A 137 -0.97 12.65 -11.83
C ILE A 137 -1.66 11.44 -11.26
N ALA A 138 -1.64 11.30 -9.92
CA ALA A 138 -2.33 10.20 -9.24
C ALA A 138 -3.85 10.27 -9.40
N GLY A 139 -4.41 11.47 -9.60
CA GLY A 139 -5.86 11.67 -9.62
C GLY A 139 -6.51 11.35 -8.27
N SER A 140 -5.94 11.90 -7.19
CA SER A 140 -6.30 11.57 -5.81
C SER A 140 -7.79 11.77 -5.54
N ARG A 141 -8.38 12.87 -6.01
CA ARG A 141 -9.82 13.15 -5.86
C ARG A 141 -10.70 12.03 -6.43
N ASP A 142 -10.43 11.60 -7.65
CA ASP A 142 -11.22 10.57 -8.33
C ASP A 142 -10.99 9.19 -7.70
N SER A 143 -9.75 8.92 -7.29
CA SER A 143 -9.37 7.66 -6.63
C SER A 143 -10.06 7.50 -5.28
N LEU A 144 -10.00 8.53 -4.43
CA LEU A 144 -10.57 8.50 -3.08
C LEU A 144 -12.11 8.53 -3.11
N ASN A 145 -12.71 9.36 -3.99
CA ASN A 145 -14.15 9.33 -4.22
C ASN A 145 -14.64 7.94 -4.64
N TRP A 146 -13.91 7.29 -5.57
CA TRP A 146 -14.25 5.94 -5.99
C TRP A 146 -14.19 4.94 -4.84
N LEU A 147 -13.15 5.00 -3.99
CA LEU A 147 -13.02 4.12 -2.83
C LEU A 147 -14.21 4.25 -1.87
N VAL A 148 -14.58 5.49 -1.52
CA VAL A 148 -15.69 5.73 -0.59
C VAL A 148 -17.01 5.24 -1.16
N ARG A 149 -17.28 5.49 -2.46
CA ARG A 149 -18.55 5.17 -3.10
C ARG A 149 -18.70 3.69 -3.47
N GLU A 150 -17.65 3.07 -3.95
CA GLU A 150 -17.71 1.75 -4.59
C GLU A 150 -17.14 0.61 -3.73
N ILE A 151 -16.36 0.95 -2.70
CA ILE A 151 -15.79 -0.03 -1.78
C ILE A 151 -16.44 0.10 -0.41
N SER A 152 -16.09 1.16 0.33
CA SER A 152 -16.65 1.40 1.66
C SER A 152 -16.27 2.80 2.14
N PRO A 153 -17.17 3.54 2.80
CA PRO A 153 -16.82 4.76 3.52
C PRO A 153 -15.86 4.50 4.70
N ARG A 154 -15.75 3.25 5.16
CA ARG A 154 -14.86 2.82 6.24
C ARG A 154 -13.61 2.10 5.74
N VAL A 155 -13.29 2.19 4.46
CA VAL A 155 -12.06 1.58 3.93
C VAL A 155 -10.84 2.23 4.56
N ALA A 156 -9.87 1.42 4.95
CA ALA A 156 -8.61 1.95 5.47
C ALA A 156 -7.73 2.45 4.32
N VAL A 157 -7.31 3.72 4.40
CA VAL A 157 -6.48 4.37 3.39
C VAL A 157 -5.13 4.77 3.99
N SER A 158 -4.05 4.39 3.33
CA SER A 158 -2.70 4.86 3.65
C SER A 158 -2.26 5.86 2.59
N LEU A 159 -2.31 7.15 2.94
CA LEU A 159 -1.81 8.22 2.09
C LEU A 159 -0.31 8.37 2.26
N MET A 160 0.40 8.31 1.13
CA MET A 160 1.85 8.37 1.10
C MET A 160 2.31 9.66 0.42
N SER A 161 3.15 10.44 1.12
CA SER A 161 3.81 11.65 0.63
C SER A 161 5.24 11.40 0.15
N GLN A 162 5.69 10.15 0.23
CA GLN A 162 7.08 9.74 0.05
C GLN A 162 7.57 9.72 -1.41
N TYR A 163 6.83 10.32 -2.36
CA TYR A 163 7.27 10.33 -3.74
C TYR A 163 8.61 11.05 -3.89
N PHE A 164 9.58 10.36 -4.50
CA PHE A 164 10.89 10.90 -4.85
C PHE A 164 11.24 10.56 -6.30
N PRO A 165 11.67 11.53 -7.14
CA PRO A 165 12.02 11.27 -8.52
C PRO A 165 13.33 10.49 -8.63
N VAL A 166 13.25 9.26 -9.17
CA VAL A 166 14.42 8.42 -9.43
C VAL A 166 14.46 8.00 -10.90
N HIS A 167 15.62 7.58 -11.36
CA HIS A 167 15.81 7.01 -12.69
C HIS A 167 15.21 7.91 -13.80
N ARG A 168 14.26 7.39 -14.59
CA ARG A 168 13.62 8.10 -15.70
C ARG A 168 12.73 9.25 -15.24
N ALA A 169 12.20 9.19 -14.01
CA ALA A 169 11.37 10.27 -13.47
C ALA A 169 12.12 11.59 -13.39
N ARG A 170 13.44 11.57 -13.11
CA ARG A 170 14.29 12.78 -13.10
C ARG A 170 14.31 13.54 -14.43
N ARG A 171 14.02 12.87 -15.55
CA ARG A 171 13.99 13.45 -16.89
C ARG A 171 12.58 13.82 -17.35
N SER A 172 11.56 13.56 -16.56
CA SER A 172 10.18 13.86 -16.90
C SER A 172 9.78 15.23 -16.34
N PRO A 173 9.40 16.20 -17.16
CA PRO A 173 8.93 17.51 -16.66
C PRO A 173 7.77 17.39 -15.66
N LEU A 174 7.01 16.30 -15.72
CA LEU A 174 5.86 16.06 -14.87
C LEU A 174 6.19 15.37 -13.53
N LEU A 175 7.34 14.68 -13.45
CA LEU A 175 7.69 13.82 -12.31
C LEU A 175 9.08 14.14 -11.75
N ALA A 176 9.78 15.17 -12.25
CA ALA A 176 11.17 15.46 -11.85
C ALA A 176 11.31 16.14 -10.48
N ARG A 177 10.23 16.37 -9.76
CA ARG A 177 10.21 16.97 -8.42
C ARG A 177 9.40 16.12 -7.44
N THR A 178 9.60 16.33 -6.16
CA THR A 178 8.70 15.85 -5.10
C THR A 178 7.38 16.61 -5.15
N ILE A 179 6.40 16.16 -4.39
CA ILE A 179 5.13 16.88 -4.21
C ILE A 179 5.38 18.22 -3.48
N SER A 180 4.55 19.22 -3.76
CA SER A 180 4.58 20.47 -3.02
C SER A 180 3.70 20.42 -1.76
N PRO A 181 3.88 21.37 -0.80
CA PRO A 181 2.98 21.49 0.33
C PRO A 181 1.52 21.66 -0.08
N GLU A 182 1.23 22.45 -1.10
CA GLU A 182 -0.11 22.72 -1.60
C GLU A 182 -0.77 21.45 -2.17
N GLU A 183 0.00 20.62 -2.89
CA GLU A 183 -0.48 19.34 -3.42
C GLU A 183 -0.78 18.35 -2.28
N TYR A 184 0.02 18.37 -1.22
CA TYR A 184 -0.23 17.57 -0.03
C TYR A 184 -1.47 18.04 0.73
N ASP A 185 -1.58 19.35 0.98
CA ASP A 185 -2.70 19.96 1.71
C ASP A 185 -4.02 19.80 0.97
N GLU A 186 -4.00 19.83 -0.38
CA GLU A 186 -5.20 19.55 -1.18
C GLU A 186 -5.72 18.13 -0.93
N VAL A 187 -4.82 17.13 -0.95
CA VAL A 187 -5.23 15.73 -0.73
C VAL A 187 -5.60 15.49 0.73
N SER A 188 -4.93 16.13 1.67
CA SER A 188 -5.26 16.07 3.10
C SER A 188 -6.70 16.58 3.34
N ARG A 189 -7.03 17.76 2.83
CA ARG A 189 -8.39 18.32 2.95
C ARG A 189 -9.44 17.42 2.28
N LEU A 190 -9.11 16.81 1.16
CA LEU A 190 -10.01 15.89 0.48
C LEU A 190 -10.36 14.67 1.34
N VAL A 191 -9.44 14.16 2.15
CA VAL A 191 -9.70 13.05 3.07
C VAL A 191 -10.75 13.44 4.10
N ASP A 192 -10.65 14.66 4.66
CA ASP A 192 -11.61 15.21 5.61
C ASP A 192 -12.97 15.45 4.94
N GLU A 193 -13.00 16.04 3.74
CA GLU A 193 -14.21 16.27 2.94
C GLU A 193 -14.97 14.97 2.63
N LEU A 194 -14.26 13.88 2.39
CA LEU A 194 -14.84 12.58 2.08
C LEU A 194 -15.22 11.76 3.31
N GLY A 195 -14.89 12.24 4.51
CA GLY A 195 -15.16 11.54 5.76
C GLY A 195 -14.40 10.21 5.88
N ILE A 196 -13.19 10.12 5.32
CA ILE A 196 -12.34 8.94 5.47
C ILE A 196 -11.71 8.96 6.86
N GLU A 197 -12.25 8.20 7.79
CA GLU A 197 -11.83 8.19 9.19
C GLU A 197 -10.77 7.13 9.51
N ASN A 198 -10.63 6.13 8.65
CA ASN A 198 -9.74 4.99 8.87
C ASN A 198 -8.48 5.11 8.00
N GLY A 199 -7.33 5.04 8.61
CA GLY A 199 -6.06 4.98 7.87
C GLY A 199 -4.95 5.82 8.47
N TRP A 200 -3.97 6.08 7.63
CA TRP A 200 -2.73 6.77 8.00
C TRP A 200 -2.34 7.76 6.92
N MET A 201 -1.78 8.86 7.32
CA MET A 201 -1.20 9.84 6.44
C MET A 201 0.26 10.08 6.83
N GLN A 202 1.17 9.95 5.85
CA GLN A 202 2.57 10.26 6.08
C GLN A 202 2.77 11.77 6.12
N GLU A 203 3.62 12.23 7.02
CA GLU A 203 4.04 13.64 7.07
C GLU A 203 4.82 14.03 5.81
N MET A 204 4.78 15.33 5.49
CA MET A 204 5.64 15.91 4.45
C MET A 204 7.12 15.74 4.83
N GLY A 205 7.96 15.46 3.83
CA GLY A 205 9.40 15.29 4.04
C GLY A 205 9.88 13.85 4.20
N ALA A 206 8.98 12.89 4.39
CA ALA A 206 9.31 11.46 4.49
C ALA A 206 9.96 10.86 3.24
N SER A 207 10.03 11.60 2.12
CA SER A 207 10.49 11.10 0.82
C SER A 207 11.94 10.62 0.80
N ARG A 208 12.82 11.17 1.64
CA ARG A 208 14.22 10.74 1.72
C ARG A 208 14.42 9.51 2.58
N ASP A 209 13.63 9.36 3.64
CA ASP A 209 13.75 8.28 4.60
C ASP A 209 13.30 6.92 4.03
N TYR A 210 12.44 6.96 3.02
CA TYR A 210 11.93 5.78 2.33
C TYR A 210 12.64 5.44 1.02
N LEU A 211 13.70 6.20 0.66
CA LEU A 211 14.51 5.85 -0.51
C LEU A 211 15.52 4.76 -0.11
N PRO A 212 15.40 3.53 -0.64
CA PRO A 212 16.33 2.46 -0.29
C PRO A 212 17.71 2.73 -0.91
N ASP A 213 18.75 2.64 -0.10
CA ASP A 213 20.15 2.64 -0.53
C ASP A 213 20.72 1.24 -0.36
N PHE A 214 20.74 0.50 -1.45
CA PHE A 214 21.24 -0.88 -1.48
C PHE A 214 22.77 -0.99 -1.40
N SER A 215 23.52 0.12 -1.37
CA SER A 215 24.96 0.14 -1.14
C SER A 215 25.36 0.09 0.35
N ARG A 216 24.38 0.27 1.25
CA ARG A 216 24.61 0.27 2.69
C ARG A 216 24.72 -1.16 3.24
N GLU A 217 25.83 -1.48 3.90
CA GLU A 217 26.04 -2.78 4.56
C GLU A 217 25.04 -3.06 5.69
N ALA A 218 24.60 -2.02 6.42
CA ALA A 218 23.64 -2.12 7.53
C ALA A 218 22.16 -2.26 7.10
N GLY A 219 21.90 -2.41 5.80
CA GLY A 219 20.55 -2.50 5.23
C GLY A 219 20.14 -1.27 4.42
N PRO A 220 19.12 -1.41 3.54
CA PRO A 220 18.79 -0.41 2.53
C PRO A 220 18.11 0.86 3.08
N PHE A 221 17.71 0.86 4.33
CA PHE A 221 17.06 2.02 4.97
C PHE A 221 17.90 2.53 6.14
N PRO A 222 17.86 3.85 6.45
CA PRO A 222 18.53 4.41 7.62
C PRO A 222 17.99 3.78 8.92
N ALA A 223 18.85 3.65 9.93
CA ALA A 223 18.41 3.21 11.25
C ALA A 223 17.44 4.26 11.84
N ARG A 224 16.48 3.81 12.67
CA ARG A 224 15.44 4.68 13.25
C ARG A 224 16.02 5.86 14.07
N GLU A 225 17.22 5.75 14.58
CA GLU A 225 17.91 6.79 15.36
C GLU A 225 18.40 7.96 14.49
N ASP A 226 18.65 7.71 13.20
CA ASP A 226 19.13 8.72 12.24
C ASP A 226 18.01 9.59 11.64
N VAL A 227 16.75 9.21 11.82
CA VAL A 227 15.57 9.88 11.23
C VAL A 227 15.03 11.01 12.13
N LYS A 228 15.57 11.20 13.34
CA LYS A 228 15.12 12.21 14.33
C LYS A 228 16.00 13.46 14.42
N ARG A 229 16.77 13.79 13.37
CA ARG A 229 17.51 15.05 13.34
C ARG A 229 17.16 15.91 12.13
#